data_04d2cac522bc7857e105fb34b2dc14fc
#
_entry.id   04d2cac522bc7857e105fb34b2dc14fc
#
_cell.length_a   1.000
_cell.length_b   1.000
_cell.length_c   1.000
_cell.angle_alpha   90.00
_cell.angle_beta   90.00
_cell.angle_gamma   90.00
#
_symmetry.space_group_name_H-M   'P 1'
#
loop_
_entity.id
_entity.type
_entity.pdbx_description
1 polymer ?
#
loop_
_entity_poly.entity_id
_entity_poly.type
_entity_poly.pdbx_seq_one_letter_code
_entity_poly.pdbx_strand_id
1 'polypeptide(L)'
;EVQAPPGGGSRDDAGQTENKAAQCAMQQFLSKDRQRELKQETDRLQREMIGQEGKNPQPQQSEGQIGPHEAVYVFLSSSMPAETIWAYLERIAAITATKGGKVVPVMYGLVQGIEGKAVAAKYISQVTKVDGHCQDAPDLPCDRFAVEIRINPLLFTKYAVSVVPCVVYDNGKDWWSVQGDASLDHLLEEINRDAHSQAIASFITTMRRKNR
;
A
#
# COMPACT_ATOMS: atom_id res chain seq x y z
N GLU A 1 24.61 64.05 23.43
CA GLU A 1 24.70 63.05 24.52
C GLU A 1 23.42 62.23 24.44
N VAL A 2 23.49 61.01 23.93
CA VAL A 2 22.39 60.05 24.00
C VAL A 2 22.96 58.78 24.66
N GLN A 3 22.52 58.51 25.86
CA GLN A 3 22.88 57.37 26.70
C GLN A 3 22.21 56.10 26.14
N ALA A 4 23.00 55.05 25.93
CA ALA A 4 22.50 53.71 25.63
C ALA A 4 22.07 52.95 26.89
N PRO A 5 21.03 52.11 26.88
CA PRO A 5 20.66 51.26 27.99
C PRO A 5 21.52 50.00 28.07
N PRO A 6 21.84 49.51 29.28
CA PRO A 6 22.49 48.24 29.49
C PRO A 6 21.47 47.08 29.54
N GLY A 7 21.84 45.92 29.02
CA GLY A 7 21.05 44.76 29.33
C GLY A 7 21.23 43.60 28.35
N GLY A 8 22.40 43.00 28.35
CA GLY A 8 22.60 41.67 27.78
C GLY A 8 22.11 40.61 28.77
N GLY A 9 20.92 40.04 28.48
CA GLY A 9 20.42 38.85 29.15
C GLY A 9 20.83 37.62 28.35
N SER A 10 21.57 36.77 29.00
CA SER A 10 22.17 35.54 28.51
C SER A 10 21.09 34.62 27.90
N ARG A 11 21.18 34.38 26.58
CA ARG A 11 20.41 33.39 25.85
C ARG A 11 21.05 32.00 25.81
N ASP A 12 22.15 31.80 26.54
CA ASP A 12 22.98 30.61 26.41
C ASP A 12 22.61 29.48 27.41
N ASP A 13 21.79 29.76 28.42
CA ASP A 13 21.45 28.78 29.44
C ASP A 13 20.34 27.80 29.03
N ALA A 14 19.46 28.18 28.12
CA ALA A 14 18.35 27.28 27.66
C ALA A 14 18.88 26.16 26.74
N GLY A 15 19.84 26.47 25.88
CA GLY A 15 20.43 25.48 24.96
C GLY A 15 21.33 24.45 25.65
N GLN A 16 21.95 24.80 26.79
CA GLN A 16 22.79 23.87 27.54
C GLN A 16 21.97 22.86 28.37
N THR A 17 20.82 23.24 28.88
CA THR A 17 19.94 22.35 29.61
C THR A 17 19.23 21.33 28.72
N GLU A 18 18.82 21.71 27.51
CA GLU A 18 18.24 20.78 26.53
C GLU A 18 19.29 19.77 26.02
N ASN A 19 20.51 20.21 25.82
CA ASN A 19 21.60 19.32 25.37
C ASN A 19 22.00 18.31 26.47
N LYS A 20 22.00 18.70 27.74
CA LYS A 20 22.24 17.79 28.87
C LYS A 20 21.13 16.79 29.07
N ALA A 21 19.88 17.18 28.88
CA ALA A 21 18.72 16.28 28.98
C ALA A 21 18.74 15.23 27.83
N ALA A 22 19.07 15.65 26.62
CA ALA A 22 19.21 14.76 25.48
C ALA A 22 20.39 13.78 25.66
N GLN A 23 21.53 14.23 26.17
CA GLN A 23 22.67 13.38 26.47
C GLN A 23 22.39 12.37 27.59
N CYS A 24 21.68 12.78 28.63
CA CYS A 24 21.30 11.90 29.74
C CYS A 24 20.29 10.81 29.28
N ALA A 25 19.31 11.17 28.42
CA ALA A 25 18.38 10.23 27.81
C ALA A 25 19.12 9.23 26.89
N MET A 26 20.09 9.70 26.13
CA MET A 26 20.92 8.85 25.25
C MET A 26 21.82 7.90 26.04
N GLN A 27 22.39 8.34 27.16
CA GLN A 27 23.18 7.49 28.05
C GLN A 27 22.31 6.42 28.76
N GLN A 28 21.08 6.76 29.15
CA GLN A 28 20.11 5.77 29.68
C GLN A 28 19.70 4.74 28.62
N PHE A 29 19.55 5.15 27.38
CA PHE A 29 19.25 4.23 26.26
C PHE A 29 20.39 3.27 25.96
N LEU A 30 21.64 3.71 26.18
CA LEU A 30 22.86 2.93 25.94
C LEU A 30 23.31 2.14 27.17
N SER A 31 22.59 2.20 28.31
CA SER A 31 22.95 1.44 29.51
C SER A 31 22.86 -0.06 29.19
N LYS A 32 23.90 -0.81 29.62
CA LYS A 32 23.97 -2.28 29.40
C LYS A 32 22.78 -3.03 29.98
N ASP A 33 22.16 -2.50 31.02
CA ASP A 33 21.01 -3.08 31.65
C ASP A 33 19.74 -2.92 30.79
N ARG A 34 19.56 -1.76 30.17
CA ARG A 34 18.47 -1.52 29.21
C ARG A 34 18.59 -2.37 27.96
N GLN A 35 19.81 -2.57 27.47
CA GLN A 35 20.05 -3.47 26.34
C GLN A 35 19.76 -4.93 26.70
N ARG A 36 20.05 -5.35 27.94
CA ARG A 36 19.70 -6.68 28.43
C ARG A 36 18.19 -6.88 28.56
N GLU A 37 17.48 -5.89 29.11
CA GLU A 37 16.02 -5.92 29.20
C GLU A 37 15.37 -6.02 27.81
N LEU A 38 15.78 -5.16 26.87
CA LEU A 38 15.28 -5.19 25.49
C LEU A 38 15.57 -6.52 24.81
N LYS A 39 16.75 -7.08 25.03
CA LYS A 39 17.09 -8.39 24.47
C LYS A 39 16.25 -9.52 25.07
N GLN A 40 16.03 -9.51 26.38
CA GLN A 40 15.18 -10.50 27.06
C GLN A 40 13.73 -10.40 26.60
N GLU A 41 13.19 -9.18 26.42
CA GLU A 41 11.84 -8.97 25.92
C GLU A 41 11.71 -9.40 24.45
N THR A 42 12.71 -9.10 23.61
CA THR A 42 12.76 -9.57 22.23
C THR A 42 12.83 -11.10 22.14
N ASP A 43 13.68 -11.73 22.96
CA ASP A 43 13.81 -13.19 23.02
C ASP A 43 12.55 -13.87 23.59
N ARG A 44 11.81 -13.20 24.47
CA ARG A 44 10.53 -13.64 24.99
C ARG A 44 9.45 -13.60 23.90
N LEU A 45 9.30 -12.44 23.23
CA LEU A 45 8.35 -12.25 22.13
C LEU A 45 8.63 -13.21 20.98
N GLN A 46 9.91 -13.45 20.68
CA GLN A 46 10.33 -14.39 19.66
C GLN A 46 9.96 -15.84 20.03
N ARG A 47 10.12 -16.23 21.31
CA ARG A 47 9.69 -17.56 21.80
C ARG A 47 8.18 -17.71 21.83
N GLU A 48 7.43 -16.66 22.17
CA GLU A 48 5.96 -16.66 22.12
C GLU A 48 5.45 -16.79 20.69
N MET A 49 6.10 -16.12 19.72
CA MET A 49 5.76 -16.24 18.29
C MET A 49 6.13 -17.62 17.72
N ILE A 50 7.34 -18.12 18.00
CA ILE A 50 7.79 -19.45 17.55
C ILE A 50 6.99 -20.57 18.22
N GLY A 51 6.58 -20.39 19.47
CA GLY A 51 5.73 -21.36 20.18
C GLY A 51 4.31 -21.47 19.63
N GLN A 52 3.82 -20.48 18.90
CA GLN A 52 2.54 -20.52 18.20
C GLN A 52 2.65 -21.07 16.77
N GLU A 53 3.83 -20.99 16.13
CA GLU A 53 4.06 -21.56 14.79
C GLU A 53 4.01 -23.10 14.75
N GLY A 54 4.21 -23.78 15.89
CA GLY A 54 4.18 -25.24 15.96
C GLY A 54 2.80 -25.89 15.93
N LYS A 55 1.71 -25.12 15.91
CA LYS A 55 0.30 -25.60 15.87
C LYS A 55 -0.58 -24.94 14.82
N ASN A 56 0.00 -24.17 13.92
CA ASN A 56 -0.78 -23.66 12.79
C ASN A 56 -0.81 -24.79 11.73
N PRO A 57 -1.98 -25.38 11.41
CA PRO A 57 -2.09 -26.19 10.22
C PRO A 57 -1.63 -25.30 9.07
N GLN A 58 -0.67 -25.77 8.25
CA GLN A 58 -0.31 -25.09 7.01
C GLN A 58 -1.61 -24.65 6.36
N PRO A 59 -1.79 -23.35 6.07
CA PRO A 59 -2.97 -22.94 5.35
C PRO A 59 -2.96 -23.73 4.05
N GLN A 60 -3.92 -24.64 3.91
CA GLN A 60 -4.20 -25.28 2.64
C GLN A 60 -4.46 -24.11 1.70
N GLN A 61 -3.50 -23.80 0.83
CA GLN A 61 -3.68 -22.84 -0.22
C GLN A 61 -4.85 -23.36 -1.06
N SER A 62 -6.02 -22.78 -0.87
CA SER A 62 -7.17 -23.10 -1.69
C SER A 62 -6.79 -22.74 -3.13
N GLU A 63 -6.93 -23.71 -4.02
CA GLU A 63 -6.60 -23.52 -5.44
C GLU A 63 -7.24 -22.22 -5.95
N GLY A 64 -6.44 -21.34 -6.57
CA GLY A 64 -6.86 -20.07 -7.11
C GLY A 64 -6.79 -18.87 -6.18
N GLN A 65 -6.20 -18.98 -4.99
CA GLN A 65 -6.02 -17.85 -4.09
C GLN A 65 -4.55 -17.42 -4.01
N ILE A 66 -4.37 -16.09 -4.05
CA ILE A 66 -3.09 -15.43 -3.77
C ILE A 66 -2.83 -15.57 -2.26
N GLY A 67 -1.65 -16.01 -1.88
CA GLY A 67 -1.26 -16.28 -0.51
C GLY A 67 -1.29 -15.03 0.40
N PRO A 68 -1.25 -15.21 1.74
CA PRO A 68 -1.35 -14.11 2.69
C PRO A 68 -0.21 -13.10 2.60
N HIS A 69 0.97 -13.54 2.14
CA HIS A 69 2.16 -12.70 1.94
C HIS A 69 2.32 -12.22 0.50
N GLU A 70 1.45 -12.64 -0.39
CA GLU A 70 1.46 -12.30 -1.81
C GLU A 70 0.46 -11.16 -2.08
N ALA A 71 0.77 -10.34 -3.07
CA ALA A 71 -0.13 -9.28 -3.53
C ALA A 71 0.06 -8.98 -5.01
N VAL A 72 -1.02 -8.62 -5.67
CA VAL A 72 -1.00 -8.02 -7.00
C VAL A 72 -1.34 -6.54 -6.87
N TYR A 73 -0.46 -5.68 -7.34
CA TYR A 73 -0.68 -4.24 -7.39
C TYR A 73 -0.95 -3.82 -8.83
N VAL A 74 -1.98 -3.02 -9.04
CA VAL A 74 -2.30 -2.43 -10.34
C VAL A 74 -2.09 -0.93 -10.23
N PHE A 75 -1.03 -0.43 -10.83
CA PHE A 75 -0.64 0.97 -10.80
C PHE A 75 -1.36 1.75 -11.89
N LEU A 76 -2.08 2.77 -11.49
CA LEU A 76 -2.91 3.62 -12.34
C LEU A 76 -2.58 5.11 -12.10
N SER A 77 -2.97 5.96 -13.02
CA SER A 77 -2.87 7.42 -12.87
C SER A 77 -4.20 8.07 -13.23
N SER A 78 -4.53 9.15 -12.53
CA SER A 78 -5.68 10.00 -12.85
C SER A 78 -5.55 10.72 -14.20
N SER A 79 -4.36 10.70 -14.83
CA SER A 79 -4.13 11.22 -16.19
C SER A 79 -4.46 10.21 -17.29
N MET A 80 -4.75 8.97 -16.96
CA MET A 80 -5.17 7.95 -17.92
C MET A 80 -6.63 8.21 -18.37
N PRO A 81 -7.05 7.70 -19.56
CA PRO A 81 -8.44 7.71 -19.95
C PRO A 81 -9.34 7.06 -18.89
N ALA A 82 -10.48 7.68 -18.61
CA ALA A 82 -11.41 7.18 -17.59
C ALA A 82 -11.89 5.77 -17.89
N GLU A 83 -12.12 5.45 -19.15
CA GLU A 83 -12.56 4.14 -19.65
C GLU A 83 -11.52 3.05 -19.34
N THR A 84 -10.23 3.37 -19.50
CA THR A 84 -9.14 2.44 -19.15
C THR A 84 -9.12 2.16 -17.65
N ILE A 85 -9.18 3.20 -16.82
CA ILE A 85 -9.22 3.06 -15.36
C ILE A 85 -10.45 2.23 -14.95
N TRP A 86 -11.60 2.55 -15.52
CA TRP A 86 -12.87 1.87 -15.25
C TRP A 86 -12.80 0.37 -15.58
N ALA A 87 -12.24 0.00 -16.74
CA ALA A 87 -12.07 -1.39 -17.12
C ALA A 87 -11.19 -2.19 -16.14
N TYR A 88 -10.11 -1.58 -15.63
CA TYR A 88 -9.29 -2.20 -14.58
C TYR A 88 -10.06 -2.34 -13.26
N LEU A 89 -10.79 -1.30 -12.83
CA LEU A 89 -11.54 -1.34 -11.56
C LEU A 89 -12.70 -2.34 -11.60
N GLU A 90 -13.43 -2.41 -12.70
CA GLU A 90 -14.47 -3.43 -12.93
C GLU A 90 -13.87 -4.84 -12.80
N ARG A 91 -12.73 -5.07 -13.46
CA ARG A 91 -12.07 -6.36 -13.42
C ARG A 91 -11.59 -6.72 -12.02
N ILE A 92 -10.99 -5.78 -11.31
CA ILE A 92 -10.55 -5.95 -9.92
C ILE A 92 -11.74 -6.23 -9.01
N ALA A 93 -12.86 -5.51 -9.16
CA ALA A 93 -14.07 -5.73 -8.37
C ALA A 93 -14.64 -7.15 -8.58
N ALA A 94 -14.70 -7.59 -9.83
CA ALA A 94 -15.15 -8.95 -10.17
C ALA A 94 -14.29 -10.04 -9.53
N ILE A 95 -12.99 -9.81 -9.39
CA ILE A 95 -12.03 -10.73 -8.76
C ILE A 95 -12.17 -10.70 -7.24
N THR A 96 -12.19 -9.51 -6.64
CA THR A 96 -12.28 -9.32 -5.19
C THR A 96 -13.55 -9.93 -4.60
N ALA A 97 -14.66 -9.86 -5.33
CA ALA A 97 -15.93 -10.48 -4.94
C ALA A 97 -15.84 -12.01 -4.75
N THR A 98 -14.82 -12.68 -5.28
CA THR A 98 -14.66 -14.14 -5.19
C THR A 98 -13.80 -14.65 -4.06
N LYS A 99 -13.37 -13.80 -3.12
CA LYS A 99 -12.42 -14.13 -2.04
C LYS A 99 -11.06 -14.67 -2.54
N GLY A 100 -10.76 -14.55 -3.83
CA GLY A 100 -9.66 -15.25 -4.49
C GLY A 100 -8.33 -14.49 -4.57
N GLY A 101 -8.25 -13.22 -4.18
CA GLY A 101 -6.98 -12.54 -4.35
C GLY A 101 -6.91 -11.14 -3.75
N LYS A 102 -5.72 -10.77 -3.32
CA LYS A 102 -5.38 -9.42 -2.87
C LYS A 102 -4.89 -8.62 -4.06
N VAL A 103 -5.82 -8.14 -4.88
CA VAL A 103 -5.53 -7.21 -5.99
C VAL A 103 -5.82 -5.79 -5.52
N VAL A 104 -4.82 -4.95 -5.55
CA VAL A 104 -4.87 -3.60 -4.98
C VAL A 104 -4.58 -2.58 -6.08
N PRO A 105 -5.57 -1.78 -6.51
CA PRO A 105 -5.29 -0.63 -7.37
C PRO A 105 -4.58 0.47 -6.58
N VAL A 106 -3.49 0.99 -7.16
CA VAL A 106 -2.62 1.99 -6.54
C VAL A 106 -2.50 3.20 -7.45
N MET A 107 -2.65 4.39 -6.88
CA MET A 107 -2.38 5.65 -7.56
C MET A 107 -1.22 6.38 -6.89
N TYR A 108 -0.39 7.08 -7.67
CA TYR A 108 0.72 7.87 -7.15
C TYR A 108 0.23 9.02 -6.29
N GLY A 109 -0.79 9.70 -6.77
CA GLY A 109 -1.40 10.87 -6.15
C GLY A 109 -2.61 11.29 -6.98
N LEU A 110 -3.09 12.49 -6.72
CA LEU A 110 -4.22 13.06 -7.43
C LEU A 110 -3.79 14.33 -8.16
N VAL A 111 -4.45 14.60 -9.28
CA VAL A 111 -4.30 15.85 -10.00
C VAL A 111 -4.57 17.01 -9.04
N GLN A 112 -3.64 17.96 -8.90
CA GLN A 112 -3.64 19.10 -7.98
C GLN A 112 -3.06 18.86 -6.56
N GLY A 113 -2.41 17.71 -6.30
CA GLY A 113 -1.68 17.49 -5.04
C GLY A 113 -2.58 17.19 -3.83
N ILE A 114 -1.93 17.17 -2.65
CA ILE A 114 -2.54 16.73 -1.38
C ILE A 114 -3.53 17.76 -0.80
N GLU A 115 -3.52 18.99 -1.28
CA GLU A 115 -4.36 20.08 -0.75
C GLU A 115 -5.87 19.86 -0.97
N GLY A 116 -6.23 18.90 -1.81
CA GLY A 116 -7.60 18.63 -2.18
C GLY A 116 -8.15 17.29 -1.69
N LYS A 117 -8.17 16.97 -0.37
CA LYS A 117 -8.85 15.75 0.10
C LYS A 117 -10.28 15.61 -0.44
N ALA A 118 -11.00 16.73 -0.54
CA ALA A 118 -12.34 16.76 -1.12
C ALA A 118 -12.33 16.47 -2.63
N VAL A 119 -11.35 17.01 -3.36
CA VAL A 119 -11.17 16.76 -4.81
C VAL A 119 -10.79 15.31 -5.03
N ALA A 120 -9.92 14.79 -4.18
CA ALA A 120 -9.53 13.38 -4.15
C ALA A 120 -10.73 12.46 -3.96
N ALA A 121 -11.50 12.70 -2.91
CA ALA A 121 -12.69 11.91 -2.59
C ALA A 121 -13.72 11.97 -3.73
N LYS A 122 -13.93 13.15 -4.32
CA LYS A 122 -14.82 13.32 -5.46
C LYS A 122 -14.33 12.53 -6.68
N TYR A 123 -13.04 12.59 -7.00
CA TYR A 123 -12.47 11.83 -8.10
C TYR A 123 -12.63 10.32 -7.89
N ILE A 124 -12.25 9.80 -6.72
CA ILE A 124 -12.39 8.37 -6.38
C ILE A 124 -13.87 7.96 -6.45
N SER A 125 -14.76 8.77 -5.87
CA SER A 125 -16.21 8.53 -5.93
C SER A 125 -16.73 8.45 -7.35
N GLN A 126 -16.22 9.27 -8.26
CA GLN A 126 -16.63 9.30 -9.67
C GLN A 126 -16.09 8.09 -10.44
N VAL A 127 -14.79 7.78 -10.30
CA VAL A 127 -14.15 6.71 -11.08
C VAL A 127 -14.56 5.31 -10.62
N THR A 128 -15.10 5.16 -9.42
CA THR A 128 -15.59 3.89 -8.90
C THR A 128 -17.05 3.60 -9.21
N LYS A 129 -17.80 4.51 -9.85
CA LYS A 129 -19.20 4.26 -10.25
C LYS A 129 -19.28 3.13 -11.26
N VAL A 130 -20.25 2.23 -11.08
CA VAL A 130 -20.57 1.15 -12.03
C VAL A 130 -21.11 1.72 -13.34
N ASP A 131 -21.97 2.72 -13.23
CA ASP A 131 -22.43 3.53 -14.37
C ASP A 131 -21.79 4.91 -14.27
N GLY A 132 -20.87 5.22 -15.17
CA GLY A 132 -20.16 6.52 -15.22
C GLY A 132 -21.08 7.72 -15.48
N HIS A 133 -22.28 7.52 -16.01
CA HIS A 133 -23.28 8.55 -16.25
C HIS A 133 -24.23 8.79 -15.07
N CYS A 134 -24.22 7.90 -14.09
CA CYS A 134 -25.07 8.01 -12.91
C CYS A 134 -24.72 9.28 -12.10
N GLN A 135 -25.75 10.03 -11.70
CA GLN A 135 -25.61 11.18 -10.83
C GLN A 135 -26.12 10.84 -9.43
N ASP A 136 -25.25 11.02 -8.43
CA ASP A 136 -25.61 10.79 -7.03
C ASP A 136 -26.69 11.78 -6.61
N ALA A 137 -27.80 11.25 -6.05
CA ALA A 137 -28.83 12.04 -5.40
C ALA A 137 -28.89 11.66 -3.91
N PRO A 138 -29.40 12.55 -3.04
CA PRO A 138 -29.45 12.27 -1.59
C PRO A 138 -30.14 10.97 -1.21
N ASP A 139 -31.22 10.65 -1.94
CA ASP A 139 -32.05 9.47 -1.67
C ASP A 139 -31.76 8.30 -2.61
N LEU A 140 -30.88 8.47 -3.60
CA LEU A 140 -30.53 7.46 -4.59
C LEU A 140 -29.04 7.54 -4.94
N PRO A 141 -28.15 6.96 -4.12
CA PRO A 141 -26.72 6.90 -4.42
C PRO A 141 -26.45 5.98 -5.60
N CYS A 142 -25.45 6.32 -6.41
CA CYS A 142 -25.00 5.47 -7.50
C CYS A 142 -24.30 4.22 -6.98
N ASP A 143 -24.50 3.09 -7.66
CA ASP A 143 -23.74 1.87 -7.41
C ASP A 143 -22.25 2.08 -7.70
N ARG A 144 -21.40 1.50 -6.87
CA ARG A 144 -19.93 1.59 -7.00
C ARG A 144 -19.29 0.21 -6.96
N PHE A 145 -18.19 0.09 -7.68
CA PHE A 145 -17.33 -1.07 -7.54
C PHE A 145 -16.82 -1.19 -6.10
N ALA A 146 -16.92 -2.38 -5.53
CA ALA A 146 -16.38 -2.72 -4.20
C ALA A 146 -14.85 -2.85 -4.27
N VAL A 147 -14.16 -1.74 -4.56
CA VAL A 147 -12.71 -1.67 -4.75
C VAL A 147 -12.12 -0.55 -3.88
N GLU A 148 -11.06 -0.86 -3.14
CA GLU A 148 -10.31 0.12 -2.36
C GLU A 148 -9.11 0.62 -3.17
N ILE A 149 -9.18 1.83 -3.72
CA ILE A 149 -8.06 2.46 -4.40
C ILE A 149 -7.10 3.04 -3.36
N ARG A 150 -5.84 2.64 -3.40
CA ARG A 150 -4.79 3.16 -2.51
C ARG A 150 -4.01 4.27 -3.18
N ILE A 151 -3.91 5.42 -2.49
CA ILE A 151 -3.00 6.49 -2.88
C ILE A 151 -1.71 6.29 -2.10
N ASN A 152 -0.67 5.79 -2.77
CA ASN A 152 0.59 5.48 -2.11
C ASN A 152 1.80 5.67 -3.05
N PRO A 153 2.43 6.85 -3.05
CA PRO A 153 3.61 7.12 -3.87
C PRO A 153 4.82 6.25 -3.51
N LEU A 154 4.91 5.77 -2.26
CA LEU A 154 6.04 4.93 -1.84
C LEU A 154 6.05 3.57 -2.54
N LEU A 155 4.89 3.04 -2.91
CA LEU A 155 4.82 1.79 -3.69
C LEU A 155 5.37 1.99 -5.10
N PHE A 156 5.15 3.14 -5.73
CA PHE A 156 5.76 3.46 -7.03
C PHE A 156 7.28 3.47 -6.94
N THR A 157 7.83 4.04 -5.88
CA THR A 157 9.28 4.06 -5.63
C THR A 157 9.78 2.64 -5.31
N LYS A 158 9.09 1.88 -4.46
CA LYS A 158 9.47 0.51 -4.07
C LYS A 158 9.62 -0.40 -5.28
N TYR A 159 8.67 -0.33 -6.23
CA TYR A 159 8.66 -1.20 -7.42
C TYR A 159 9.20 -0.52 -8.67
N ALA A 160 9.83 0.64 -8.55
CA ALA A 160 10.41 1.42 -9.65
C ALA A 160 9.42 1.70 -10.80
N VAL A 161 8.14 1.93 -10.48
CA VAL A 161 7.09 2.18 -11.48
C VAL A 161 7.19 3.62 -11.97
N SER A 162 7.51 3.80 -13.25
CA SER A 162 7.62 5.11 -13.91
C SER A 162 6.57 5.34 -14.99
N VAL A 163 5.96 4.27 -15.47
CA VAL A 163 4.93 4.29 -16.54
C VAL A 163 3.71 3.49 -16.09
N VAL A 164 2.52 3.95 -16.40
CA VAL A 164 1.25 3.30 -16.10
C VAL A 164 0.40 3.15 -17.36
N PRO A 165 -0.45 2.11 -17.44
CA PRO A 165 -0.71 1.10 -16.41
C PRO A 165 0.46 0.13 -16.24
N CYS A 166 0.68 -0.29 -15.01
CA CYS A 166 1.69 -1.28 -14.65
C CYS A 166 1.09 -2.26 -13.64
N VAL A 167 1.34 -3.54 -13.82
CA VAL A 167 0.94 -4.59 -12.89
C VAL A 167 2.20 -5.15 -12.23
N VAL A 168 2.16 -5.29 -10.91
CA VAL A 168 3.23 -5.87 -10.11
C VAL A 168 2.69 -7.03 -9.30
N TYR A 169 3.35 -8.16 -9.37
CA TYR A 169 3.17 -9.27 -8.45
C TYR A 169 4.32 -9.32 -7.46
N ASP A 170 4.00 -9.30 -6.18
CA ASP A 170 4.95 -9.42 -5.06
C ASP A 170 4.61 -10.70 -4.28
N ASN A 171 5.55 -11.63 -4.18
CA ASN A 171 5.40 -12.89 -3.45
C ASN A 171 5.90 -12.80 -1.99
N GLY A 172 6.27 -11.59 -1.55
CA GLY A 172 6.82 -11.33 -0.23
C GLY A 172 8.35 -11.44 -0.14
N LYS A 173 9.01 -11.98 -1.18
CA LYS A 173 10.49 -12.05 -1.31
C LYS A 173 10.96 -11.31 -2.54
N ASP A 174 10.39 -11.66 -3.67
CA ASP A 174 10.70 -11.13 -5.00
C ASP A 174 9.46 -10.48 -5.60
N TRP A 175 9.66 -9.64 -6.61
CA TRP A 175 8.58 -9.03 -7.36
C TRP A 175 8.87 -8.97 -8.86
N TRP A 176 7.82 -9.04 -9.65
CA TRP A 176 7.84 -8.95 -11.11
C TRP A 176 6.85 -7.89 -11.56
N SER A 177 7.17 -7.18 -12.62
CA SER A 177 6.30 -6.14 -13.15
C SER A 177 6.19 -6.18 -14.66
N VAL A 178 5.01 -5.84 -15.16
CA VAL A 178 4.74 -5.66 -16.58
C VAL A 178 4.00 -4.35 -16.80
N GLN A 179 4.45 -3.57 -17.77
CA GLN A 179 3.84 -2.30 -18.17
C GLN A 179 3.11 -2.49 -19.50
N GLY A 180 1.97 -1.85 -19.65
CA GLY A 180 1.24 -1.86 -20.91
C GLY A 180 -0.27 -1.80 -20.72
N ASP A 181 -0.97 -1.30 -21.73
CA ASP A 181 -2.43 -1.23 -21.78
C ASP A 181 -3.00 -2.52 -22.37
N ALA A 182 -3.10 -3.53 -21.54
CA ALA A 182 -3.66 -4.84 -21.88
C ALA A 182 -4.58 -5.34 -20.75
N SER A 183 -5.31 -6.41 -21.00
CA SER A 183 -6.18 -7.00 -19.98
C SER A 183 -5.36 -7.52 -18.78
N LEU A 184 -5.92 -7.41 -17.58
CA LEU A 184 -5.23 -7.80 -16.35
C LEU A 184 -4.77 -9.26 -16.36
N ASP A 185 -5.56 -10.15 -16.93
CA ASP A 185 -5.21 -11.57 -17.06
C ASP A 185 -4.04 -11.80 -18.02
N HIS A 186 -3.94 -11.01 -19.10
CA HIS A 186 -2.79 -11.07 -20.01
C HIS A 186 -1.51 -10.57 -19.34
N LEU A 187 -1.58 -9.42 -18.66
CA LEU A 187 -0.42 -8.88 -17.93
C LEU A 187 0.07 -9.83 -16.83
N LEU A 188 -0.84 -10.51 -16.15
CA LEU A 188 -0.49 -11.53 -15.16
C LEU A 188 0.11 -12.79 -15.79
N GLU A 189 -0.29 -13.16 -17.02
CA GLU A 189 0.39 -14.25 -17.76
C GLU A 189 1.82 -13.90 -18.10
N GLU A 190 2.05 -12.68 -18.58
CA GLU A 190 3.41 -12.21 -18.85
C GLU A 190 4.27 -12.29 -17.58
N ILE A 191 3.77 -11.78 -16.45
CA ILE A 191 4.45 -11.87 -15.17
C ILE A 191 4.74 -13.32 -14.79
N ASN A 192 3.77 -14.23 -15.01
CA ASN A 192 3.91 -15.61 -14.56
C ASN A 192 4.87 -16.44 -15.40
N ARG A 193 5.25 -15.99 -16.60
CA ARG A 193 6.31 -16.62 -17.38
C ARG A 193 7.64 -16.62 -16.65
N ASP A 194 7.92 -15.55 -15.90
CA ASP A 194 9.17 -15.39 -15.15
C ASP A 194 9.01 -15.77 -13.68
N ALA A 195 7.85 -15.47 -13.07
CA ALA A 195 7.56 -15.75 -11.68
C ALA A 195 7.34 -17.25 -11.39
N HIS A 196 6.88 -18.02 -12.38
CA HIS A 196 6.52 -19.44 -12.25
C HIS A 196 5.64 -19.75 -11.02
N SER A 197 4.76 -18.81 -10.67
CA SER A 197 3.88 -18.93 -9.49
C SER A 197 2.64 -19.75 -9.78
N GLN A 198 2.48 -20.85 -9.05
CA GLN A 198 1.25 -21.66 -9.10
C GLN A 198 0.02 -20.85 -8.64
N ALA A 199 0.19 -19.94 -7.68
CA ALA A 199 -0.87 -19.08 -7.19
C ALA A 199 -1.39 -18.16 -8.31
N ILE A 200 -0.48 -17.50 -9.05
CA ILE A 200 -0.86 -16.66 -10.20
C ILE A 200 -1.50 -17.48 -11.32
N ALA A 201 -0.97 -18.67 -11.66
CA ALA A 201 -1.56 -19.53 -12.68
C ALA A 201 -3.00 -19.92 -12.35
N SER A 202 -3.24 -20.34 -11.11
CA SER A 202 -4.58 -20.69 -10.61
C SER A 202 -5.50 -19.46 -10.56
N PHE A 203 -4.96 -18.30 -10.19
CA PHE A 203 -5.67 -17.04 -10.16
C PHE A 203 -6.16 -16.63 -11.56
N ILE A 204 -5.29 -16.66 -12.58
CA ILE A 204 -5.62 -16.38 -13.98
C ILE A 204 -6.73 -17.33 -14.47
N THR A 205 -6.62 -18.62 -14.14
CA THR A 205 -7.64 -19.61 -14.52
C THR A 205 -9.01 -19.27 -13.93
N THR A 206 -9.04 -18.85 -12.67
CA THR A 206 -10.26 -18.43 -11.97
C THR A 206 -10.87 -17.17 -12.60
N MET A 207 -10.02 -16.20 -12.96
CA MET A 207 -10.44 -14.98 -13.67
C MET A 207 -11.13 -15.30 -15.00
N ARG A 208 -10.55 -16.19 -15.80
CA ARG A 208 -11.07 -16.56 -17.13
C ARG A 208 -12.37 -17.36 -17.09
N ARG A 209 -12.54 -18.18 -16.05
CA ARG A 209 -13.78 -18.95 -15.87
C ARG A 209 -15.01 -18.07 -15.66
N LYS A 210 -14.83 -16.90 -15.05
CA LYS A 210 -15.90 -15.93 -14.81
C LYS A 210 -16.32 -15.12 -16.04
N ASN A 211 -15.48 -15.06 -17.06
CA ASN A 211 -15.76 -14.33 -18.29
C ASN A 211 -16.51 -15.15 -19.35
N ARG A 212 -16.84 -16.39 -19.05
CA ARG A 212 -17.67 -17.28 -19.89
C ARG A 212 -19.09 -17.37 -19.34
#